data_5f5d286107b8c058cb5a7af218ee4d2f
#
_entry.id   5f5d286107b8c058cb5a7af218ee4d2f
#
_cell.length_a   1.000
_cell.length_b   1.000
_cell.length_c   1.000
_cell.angle_alpha   90.00
_cell.angle_beta   90.00
_cell.angle_gamma   90.00
#
_symmetry.space_group_name_H-M   'P 1'
#
loop_
_entity.id
_entity.type
_entity.pdbx_description
1 polymer ?
#
loop_
_entity_poly.entity_id
_entity_poly.type
_entity_poly.pdbx_seq_one_letter_code
_entity_poly.pdbx_strand_id
1 'polypeptide(L)'
;MAISPLCLLVLAGLLGSLATEDLQKKVFVFPIESNNSAVFLKAPLQQPLTGFTVCLRSYTLLTRGYGLFSYATKRNYNEILLYKVDPNEYRLYVGDSAVTFSLPEKQGSKSNWEHICVSWDSATGLVALWVDGRPLPRTGLKKGYSINPEASIVLGQDQDSFGGGFATKESFVGEMKDVYMWGRVLTANEVNLVWNDIRVDNCLINWKDLDYETRGYVVLQPSLFPRY
;
A
#
# COMPACT_ATOMS: atom_id res chain seq x y z
N MET A 1 -10.75 -35.48 -63.47
CA MET A 1 -9.71 -34.73 -62.77
C MET A 1 -10.39 -33.86 -61.66
N ALA A 2 -10.30 -34.28 -60.44
CA ALA A 2 -10.95 -33.59 -59.30
C ALA A 2 -9.95 -32.66 -58.63
N ILE A 3 -10.29 -31.39 -58.51
CA ILE A 3 -9.50 -30.38 -57.87
C ILE A 3 -9.92 -30.36 -56.37
N SER A 4 -8.98 -30.68 -55.49
CA SER A 4 -9.16 -30.67 -54.04
C SER A 4 -9.18 -29.23 -53.52
N PRO A 5 -10.12 -28.81 -52.66
CA PRO A 5 -10.07 -27.51 -52.04
C PRO A 5 -9.14 -27.54 -50.82
N LEU A 6 -8.13 -26.70 -50.86
CA LEU A 6 -7.20 -26.44 -49.79
C LEU A 6 -7.92 -25.64 -48.66
N CYS A 7 -8.21 -26.30 -47.57
CA CYS A 7 -8.71 -25.62 -46.36
C CYS A 7 -7.60 -24.78 -45.73
N LEU A 8 -7.67 -23.45 -45.87
CA LEU A 8 -6.88 -22.50 -45.09
C LEU A 8 -7.47 -22.40 -43.67
N LEU A 9 -6.83 -23.06 -42.74
CA LEU A 9 -7.06 -22.82 -41.31
C LEU A 9 -6.40 -21.50 -40.93
N VAL A 10 -7.23 -20.44 -40.80
CA VAL A 10 -6.81 -19.19 -40.19
C VAL A 10 -6.83 -19.41 -38.66
N LEU A 11 -5.67 -19.63 -38.04
CA LEU A 11 -5.49 -19.53 -36.62
C LEU A 11 -5.59 -18.04 -36.24
N ALA A 12 -6.77 -17.59 -35.85
CA ALA A 12 -6.94 -16.32 -35.16
C ALA A 12 -6.34 -16.47 -33.76
N GLY A 13 -5.09 -16.03 -33.60
CA GLY A 13 -4.45 -15.89 -32.31
C GLY A 13 -5.25 -14.87 -31.48
N LEU A 14 -5.99 -15.36 -30.50
CA LEU A 14 -6.54 -14.54 -29.42
C LEU A 14 -5.34 -13.98 -28.61
N LEU A 15 -4.84 -12.83 -29.05
CA LEU A 15 -4.06 -11.94 -28.17
C LEU A 15 -5.04 -11.43 -27.12
N GLY A 16 -5.19 -12.18 -26.03
CA GLY A 16 -5.85 -11.69 -24.82
C GLY A 16 -5.07 -10.47 -24.34
N SER A 17 -5.57 -9.28 -24.64
CA SER A 17 -5.16 -8.08 -23.93
C SER A 17 -5.47 -8.34 -22.45
N LEU A 18 -4.45 -8.53 -21.63
CA LEU A 18 -4.55 -8.44 -20.18
C LEU A 18 -4.87 -6.97 -19.89
N ALA A 19 -6.14 -6.59 -20.04
CA ALA A 19 -6.61 -5.31 -19.53
C ALA A 19 -6.40 -5.34 -18.02
N THR A 20 -5.50 -4.50 -17.51
CA THR A 20 -5.37 -4.28 -16.08
C THR A 20 -6.72 -3.82 -15.56
N GLU A 21 -7.22 -4.53 -14.56
CA GLU A 21 -8.54 -4.23 -14.00
C GLU A 21 -8.50 -2.87 -13.30
N ASP A 22 -9.36 -1.92 -13.72
CA ASP A 22 -9.46 -0.61 -13.07
C ASP A 22 -9.98 -0.77 -11.63
N LEU A 23 -9.12 -0.52 -10.65
CA LEU A 23 -9.43 -0.64 -9.23
C LEU A 23 -10.10 0.62 -8.64
N GLN A 24 -10.36 1.66 -9.41
CA GLN A 24 -10.79 2.97 -8.92
C GLN A 24 -12.05 2.93 -8.03
N LYS A 25 -12.96 1.96 -8.26
CA LYS A 25 -14.20 1.77 -7.47
C LYS A 25 -14.19 0.51 -6.62
N LYS A 26 -13.03 -0.11 -6.45
CA LYS A 26 -12.88 -1.38 -5.76
C LYS A 26 -12.11 -1.21 -4.45
N VAL A 27 -12.20 -2.24 -3.62
CA VAL A 27 -11.50 -2.36 -2.35
C VAL A 27 -11.00 -3.78 -2.19
N PHE A 28 -9.84 -3.96 -1.57
CA PHE A 28 -9.45 -5.24 -1.01
C PHE A 28 -10.13 -5.44 0.32
N VAL A 29 -10.87 -6.53 0.45
CA VAL A 29 -11.53 -6.97 1.69
C VAL A 29 -10.69 -8.06 2.33
N PHE A 30 -10.32 -7.87 3.59
CA PHE A 30 -9.64 -8.83 4.45
C PHE A 30 -10.67 -9.29 5.50
N PRO A 31 -11.40 -10.41 5.26
CA PRO A 31 -12.59 -10.72 6.04
C PRO A 31 -12.33 -11.24 7.44
N ILE A 32 -11.16 -11.84 7.69
CA ILE A 32 -10.80 -12.52 8.94
C ILE A 32 -9.34 -12.33 9.31
N GLU A 33 -9.02 -12.49 10.59
CA GLU A 33 -7.64 -12.62 11.06
C GLU A 33 -6.96 -13.83 10.43
N SER A 34 -5.71 -13.67 9.98
CA SER A 34 -4.99 -14.72 9.28
C SER A 34 -3.49 -14.46 9.26
N ASN A 35 -2.70 -15.52 9.24
CA ASN A 35 -1.26 -15.45 8.98
C ASN A 35 -0.88 -15.74 7.52
N ASN A 36 -1.83 -15.73 6.60
CA ASN A 36 -1.60 -16.00 5.17
C ASN A 36 -2.40 -15.12 4.22
N SER A 37 -3.34 -14.30 4.72
CA SER A 37 -4.15 -13.39 3.89
C SER A 37 -3.41 -12.08 3.67
N ALA A 38 -2.97 -11.83 2.43
CA ALA A 38 -2.14 -10.69 2.07
C ALA A 38 -2.34 -10.28 0.61
N VAL A 39 -2.04 -9.02 0.28
CA VAL A 39 -1.91 -8.55 -1.10
C VAL A 39 -0.44 -8.23 -1.35
N PHE A 40 0.17 -8.95 -2.27
CA PHE A 40 1.54 -8.71 -2.73
C PHE A 40 1.53 -7.71 -3.87
N LEU A 41 2.29 -6.65 -3.76
CA LEU A 41 2.40 -5.60 -4.77
C LEU A 41 3.70 -5.73 -5.54
N LYS A 42 3.64 -5.50 -6.86
CA LYS A 42 4.83 -5.39 -7.70
C LYS A 42 5.08 -3.91 -8.01
N ALA A 43 6.29 -3.45 -7.76
CA ALA A 43 6.72 -2.09 -8.09
C ALA A 43 8.01 -2.14 -8.91
N PRO A 44 8.14 -1.33 -9.97
CA PRO A 44 9.33 -1.32 -10.83
C PRO A 44 10.49 -0.54 -10.17
N LEU A 45 10.93 -0.98 -9.00
CA LEU A 45 12.03 -0.37 -8.27
C LEU A 45 13.36 -0.89 -8.78
N GLN A 46 14.17 -0.01 -9.36
CA GLN A 46 15.50 -0.34 -9.90
C GLN A 46 16.64 0.34 -9.15
N GLN A 47 16.34 1.40 -8.41
CA GLN A 47 17.33 2.19 -7.70
C GLN A 47 16.98 2.31 -6.21
N PRO A 48 17.97 2.42 -5.32
CA PRO A 48 17.72 2.69 -3.92
C PRO A 48 16.92 3.98 -3.72
N LEU A 49 16.02 3.97 -2.73
CA LEU A 49 15.22 5.15 -2.41
C LEU A 49 15.93 5.99 -1.33
N THR A 50 16.08 7.28 -1.59
CA THR A 50 16.51 8.29 -0.62
C THR A 50 15.37 9.14 -0.09
N GLY A 51 14.14 8.78 -0.42
CA GLY A 51 12.91 9.35 0.07
C GLY A 51 11.72 8.61 -0.51
N PHE A 52 10.62 8.62 0.21
CA PHE A 52 9.37 8.05 -0.28
C PHE A 52 8.16 8.77 0.29
N THR A 53 7.02 8.54 -0.33
CA THR A 53 5.70 8.81 0.22
C THR A 53 4.81 7.60 -0.06
N VAL A 54 4.10 7.11 0.95
CA VAL A 54 3.07 6.08 0.84
C VAL A 54 1.75 6.67 1.31
N CYS A 55 0.71 6.54 0.49
CA CYS A 55 -0.65 6.92 0.85
C CYS A 55 -1.58 5.73 0.65
N LEU A 56 -2.56 5.56 1.54
CA LEU A 56 -3.62 4.56 1.41
C LEU A 56 -4.87 5.00 2.18
N ARG A 57 -5.97 4.28 1.92
CA ARG A 57 -7.17 4.37 2.74
C ARG A 57 -7.46 3.02 3.37
N SER A 58 -7.82 3.02 4.66
CA SER A 58 -8.25 1.82 5.37
C SER A 58 -9.56 2.06 6.12
N TYR A 59 -10.38 1.01 6.20
CA TYR A 59 -11.61 0.97 6.96
C TYR A 59 -11.65 -0.30 7.79
N THR A 60 -11.62 -0.16 9.11
CA THR A 60 -11.54 -1.28 10.04
C THR A 60 -12.16 -0.95 11.39
N LEU A 61 -12.57 -1.98 12.11
CA LEU A 61 -13.03 -1.90 13.50
C LEU A 61 -11.99 -2.47 14.49
N LEU A 62 -10.79 -2.79 14.02
CA LEU A 62 -9.73 -3.32 14.87
C LEU A 62 -9.29 -2.26 15.89
N THR A 63 -9.06 -2.72 17.12
CA THR A 63 -8.51 -1.92 18.22
C THR A 63 -7.11 -2.37 18.67
N ARG A 64 -6.63 -3.49 18.13
CA ARG A 64 -5.26 -4.01 18.29
C ARG A 64 -4.34 -3.51 17.19
N GLY A 65 -3.04 -3.80 17.32
CA GLY A 65 -2.05 -3.50 16.30
C GLY A 65 -2.20 -4.33 15.01
N TYR A 66 -1.82 -3.74 13.86
CA TYR A 66 -1.82 -4.41 12.55
C TYR A 66 -0.92 -3.70 11.54
N GLY A 67 -0.35 -4.50 10.60
CA GLY A 67 0.40 -3.99 9.45
C GLY A 67 -0.54 -3.45 8.36
N LEU A 68 -0.25 -2.25 7.87
CA LEU A 68 -0.96 -1.66 6.72
C LEU A 68 -0.18 -1.84 5.43
N PHE A 69 1.08 -1.42 5.42
CA PHE A 69 1.99 -1.48 4.29
C PHE A 69 3.36 -1.93 4.79
N SER A 70 3.83 -3.07 4.30
CA SER A 70 5.12 -3.66 4.66
C SER A 70 5.99 -3.83 3.43
N TYR A 71 7.19 -3.27 3.47
CA TYR A 71 8.23 -3.34 2.44
C TYR A 71 9.44 -4.00 3.08
N ALA A 72 9.64 -5.27 2.80
CA ALA A 72 10.73 -6.08 3.32
C ALA A 72 11.80 -6.34 2.25
N THR A 73 13.05 -6.29 2.65
CA THR A 73 14.17 -6.73 1.82
C THR A 73 14.79 -8.01 2.41
N LYS A 74 15.63 -8.68 1.65
CA LYS A 74 16.36 -9.85 2.17
C LYS A 74 17.31 -9.52 3.33
N ARG A 75 17.65 -8.24 3.51
CA ARG A 75 18.55 -7.76 4.56
C ARG A 75 17.82 -7.22 5.77
N ASN A 76 16.58 -6.74 5.55
CA ASN A 76 15.82 -6.05 6.57
C ASN A 76 14.32 -6.21 6.32
N TYR A 77 13.59 -6.76 7.28
CA TYR A 77 12.15 -7.03 7.13
C TYR A 77 11.32 -5.77 7.36
N ASN A 78 11.80 -4.86 8.21
CA ASN A 78 11.20 -3.56 8.47
C ASN A 78 11.91 -2.45 7.68
N GLU A 79 12.18 -2.68 6.40
CA GLU A 79 12.80 -1.67 5.54
C GLU A 79 11.90 -0.45 5.40
N ILE A 80 10.59 -0.65 5.16
CA ILE A 80 9.51 0.31 5.42
C ILE A 80 8.33 -0.49 5.99
N LEU A 81 7.85 -0.10 7.17
CA LEU A 81 6.62 -0.66 7.71
C LEU A 81 5.74 0.46 8.27
N LEU A 82 4.56 0.63 7.69
CA LEU A 82 3.50 1.46 8.24
C LEU A 82 2.57 0.57 9.06
N TYR A 83 2.60 0.78 10.38
CA TYR A 83 1.89 -0.04 11.36
C TYR A 83 0.94 0.82 12.18
N LYS A 84 -0.28 0.36 12.36
CA LYS A 84 -1.24 0.93 13.30
C LYS A 84 -1.07 0.20 14.63
N VAL A 85 -0.66 0.89 15.69
CA VAL A 85 -0.39 0.28 17.00
C VAL A 85 -1.69 0.05 17.76
N ASP A 86 -2.54 1.08 17.74
CA ASP A 86 -3.89 1.10 18.30
C ASP A 86 -4.71 2.17 17.56
N PRO A 87 -5.99 2.39 17.87
CA PRO A 87 -6.82 3.38 17.16
C PRO A 87 -6.26 4.79 17.11
N ASN A 88 -5.39 5.16 18.06
CA ASN A 88 -4.85 6.52 18.21
C ASN A 88 -3.35 6.60 17.95
N GLU A 89 -2.70 5.52 17.49
CA GLU A 89 -1.25 5.51 17.33
C GLU A 89 -0.81 4.86 16.02
N TYR A 90 0.04 5.56 15.26
CA TYR A 90 0.75 5.03 14.10
C TYR A 90 2.24 4.90 14.39
N ARG A 91 2.85 3.89 13.81
CA ARG A 91 4.30 3.69 13.84
C ARG A 91 4.83 3.51 12.43
N LEU A 92 5.89 4.24 12.10
CA LEU A 92 6.65 4.05 10.88
C LEU A 92 8.01 3.48 11.23
N TYR A 93 8.36 2.38 10.57
CA TYR A 93 9.72 1.85 10.55
C TYR A 93 10.40 2.25 9.25
N VAL A 94 11.69 2.59 9.34
CA VAL A 94 12.62 2.73 8.22
C VAL A 94 13.94 2.09 8.64
N GLY A 95 14.37 1.03 7.96
CA GLY A 95 15.61 0.35 8.25
C GLY A 95 15.71 -0.13 9.71
N ASP A 96 14.69 -0.82 10.25
CA ASP A 96 14.53 -1.32 11.63
C ASP A 96 14.47 -0.24 12.74
N SER A 97 14.58 1.02 12.41
CA SER A 97 14.33 2.09 13.38
C SER A 97 12.90 2.59 13.23
N ALA A 98 12.30 3.02 14.32
CA ALA A 98 10.90 3.42 14.32
C ALA A 98 10.67 4.78 14.96
N VAL A 99 9.61 5.44 14.50
CA VAL A 99 8.99 6.59 15.17
C VAL A 99 7.51 6.34 15.34
N THR A 100 6.95 6.89 16.40
CA THR A 100 5.54 6.75 16.75
C THR A 100 4.86 8.11 16.71
N PHE A 101 3.62 8.13 16.20
CA PHE A 101 2.75 9.31 16.12
C PHE A 101 1.47 9.04 16.87
N SER A 102 1.23 9.79 17.95
CA SER A 102 -0.03 9.75 18.67
C SER A 102 -1.00 10.75 18.04
N LEU A 103 -2.19 10.26 17.73
CA LEU A 103 -3.28 11.07 17.20
C LEU A 103 -4.03 11.75 18.34
N PRO A 104 -4.48 13.00 18.16
CA PRO A 104 -5.41 13.59 19.11
C PRO A 104 -6.70 12.77 19.13
N GLU A 105 -7.34 12.69 20.31
CA GLU A 105 -8.60 11.96 20.46
C GLU A 105 -9.63 12.46 19.43
N LYS A 106 -10.16 11.52 18.63
CA LYS A 106 -11.24 11.82 17.69
C LYS A 106 -12.53 12.05 18.46
N GLN A 107 -12.94 13.30 18.61
CA GLN A 107 -14.28 13.60 19.10
C GLN A 107 -15.32 13.15 18.07
N GLY A 108 -15.98 12.03 18.30
CA GLY A 108 -17.31 11.74 17.80
C GLY A 108 -17.50 11.07 16.44
N SER A 109 -16.48 10.69 15.67
CA SER A 109 -16.68 9.97 14.42
C SER A 109 -16.23 8.52 14.52
N LYS A 110 -17.19 7.62 14.76
CA LYS A 110 -17.00 6.17 14.64
C LYS A 110 -17.22 5.77 13.18
N SER A 111 -16.29 4.97 12.64
CA SER A 111 -16.41 4.22 11.39
C SER A 111 -16.46 5.03 10.09
N ASN A 112 -15.37 5.69 9.75
CA ASN A 112 -15.17 6.20 8.40
C ASN A 112 -13.85 5.65 7.82
N TRP A 113 -13.74 5.70 6.51
CA TRP A 113 -12.45 5.52 5.84
C TRP A 113 -11.43 6.51 6.39
N GLU A 114 -10.29 6.00 6.84
CA GLU A 114 -9.17 6.80 7.28
C GLU A 114 -8.14 6.88 6.15
N HIS A 115 -7.82 8.09 5.69
CA HIS A 115 -6.77 8.33 4.71
C HIS A 115 -5.46 8.61 5.42
N ILE A 116 -4.44 7.85 5.12
CA ILE A 116 -3.12 7.97 5.70
C ILE A 116 -2.11 8.26 4.59
N CYS A 117 -1.29 9.32 4.76
CA CYS A 117 -0.07 9.51 3.99
C CYS A 117 1.12 9.65 4.92
N VAL A 118 2.19 8.93 4.64
CA VAL A 118 3.46 9.04 5.35
C VAL A 118 4.58 9.28 4.36
N SER A 119 5.48 10.19 4.66
CA SER A 119 6.70 10.44 3.89
C SER A 119 7.94 10.43 4.76
N TRP A 120 9.06 10.06 4.16
CA TRP A 120 10.38 10.11 4.76
C TRP A 120 11.39 10.63 3.75
N ASP A 121 12.33 11.47 4.23
CA ASP A 121 13.41 12.05 3.44
C ASP A 121 14.76 11.70 4.08
N SER A 122 15.62 11.03 3.35
CA SER A 122 16.96 10.64 3.81
C SER A 122 17.86 11.82 4.09
N ALA A 123 17.79 12.87 3.28
CA ALA A 123 18.70 14.01 3.40
C ALA A 123 18.52 14.74 4.74
N THR A 124 17.30 14.87 5.19
CA THR A 124 16.95 15.52 6.46
C THR A 124 16.73 14.52 7.59
N GLY A 125 16.36 13.27 7.27
CA GLY A 125 15.86 12.27 8.21
C GLY A 125 14.45 12.57 8.69
N LEU A 126 13.71 13.50 8.07
CA LEU A 126 12.39 13.88 8.53
C LEU A 126 11.30 12.93 8.03
N VAL A 127 10.45 12.52 8.95
CA VAL A 127 9.18 11.85 8.69
C VAL A 127 8.06 12.86 8.85
N ALA A 128 7.10 12.84 7.93
CA ALA A 128 5.83 13.54 8.05
C ALA A 128 4.68 12.56 7.89
N LEU A 129 3.67 12.68 8.74
CA LEU A 129 2.45 11.88 8.71
C LEU A 129 1.24 12.80 8.57
N TRP A 130 0.33 12.45 7.68
CA TRP A 130 -0.99 13.07 7.52
C TRP A 130 -2.07 12.02 7.73
N VAL A 131 -3.08 12.38 8.51
CA VAL A 131 -4.28 11.58 8.69
C VAL A 131 -5.49 12.45 8.31
N ASP A 132 -6.30 11.98 7.37
CA ASP A 132 -7.44 12.70 6.82
C ASP A 132 -7.08 14.14 6.36
N GLY A 133 -5.95 14.26 5.64
CA GLY A 133 -5.42 15.53 5.14
C GLY A 133 -4.77 16.44 6.19
N ARG A 134 -4.76 16.04 7.47
CA ARG A 134 -4.21 16.84 8.58
C ARG A 134 -2.80 16.37 8.93
N PRO A 135 -1.78 17.25 8.85
CA PRO A 135 -0.42 16.90 9.22
C PRO A 135 -0.25 16.81 10.72
N LEU A 136 0.61 15.88 11.16
CA LEU A 136 1.16 15.82 12.50
C LEU A 136 2.54 16.49 12.55
N PRO A 137 3.05 16.86 13.73
CA PRO A 137 4.41 17.36 13.87
C PRO A 137 5.43 16.37 13.31
N ARG A 138 6.39 16.88 12.52
CA ARG A 138 7.46 16.07 11.95
C ARG A 138 8.39 15.54 13.03
N THR A 139 8.95 14.34 12.79
CA THR A 139 9.94 13.72 13.67
C THR A 139 11.13 13.21 12.89
N GLY A 140 12.24 12.93 13.56
CA GLY A 140 13.48 12.46 12.92
C GLY A 140 13.58 10.95 12.91
N LEU A 141 14.05 10.37 11.79
CA LEU A 141 14.30 8.94 11.62
C LEU A 141 15.39 8.71 10.58
N LYS A 142 16.42 7.93 10.88
CA LYS A 142 17.39 7.37 9.92
C LYS A 142 17.93 8.38 8.87
N LYS A 143 18.38 9.55 9.29
CA LYS A 143 19.05 10.50 8.39
C LYS A 143 20.23 9.84 7.67
N GLY A 144 20.32 10.02 6.35
CA GLY A 144 21.39 9.49 5.51
C GLY A 144 21.22 8.01 5.12
N TYR A 145 20.12 7.36 5.52
CA TYR A 145 19.85 5.98 5.14
C TYR A 145 19.38 5.87 3.68
N SER A 146 19.59 4.70 3.07
CA SER A 146 19.15 4.41 1.71
C SER A 146 18.42 3.08 1.70
N ILE A 147 17.19 3.10 1.20
CA ILE A 147 16.29 1.95 1.14
C ILE A 147 16.62 1.09 -0.07
N ASN A 148 16.80 -0.21 0.13
CA ASN A 148 17.14 -1.14 -0.93
C ASN A 148 15.93 -1.37 -1.88
N PRO A 149 16.11 -1.40 -3.23
CA PRO A 149 15.02 -1.57 -4.19
C PRO A 149 14.50 -3.00 -4.32
N GLU A 150 15.29 -4.02 -3.94
CA GLU A 150 14.88 -5.43 -4.05
C GLU A 150 13.96 -5.81 -2.89
N ALA A 151 12.66 -5.61 -3.06
CA ALA A 151 11.69 -5.77 -1.98
C ALA A 151 10.55 -6.73 -2.29
N SER A 152 10.02 -7.34 -1.23
CA SER A 152 8.67 -7.84 -1.14
C SER A 152 7.79 -6.75 -0.53
N ILE A 153 6.72 -6.36 -1.23
CA ILE A 153 5.79 -5.34 -0.75
C ILE A 153 4.44 -6.00 -0.49
N VAL A 154 3.90 -5.80 0.71
CA VAL A 154 2.70 -6.51 1.18
C VAL A 154 1.74 -5.54 1.85
N LEU A 155 0.43 -5.71 1.58
CA LEU A 155 -0.65 -5.04 2.30
C LEU A 155 -1.32 -6.01 3.27
N GLY A 156 -1.70 -5.50 4.44
CA GLY A 156 -2.51 -6.20 5.42
C GLY A 156 -1.75 -7.15 6.35
N GLN A 157 -0.41 -7.18 6.25
CA GLN A 157 0.47 -7.99 7.11
C GLN A 157 1.74 -7.22 7.46
N ASP A 158 2.35 -7.59 8.58
CA ASP A 158 3.74 -7.31 8.89
C ASP A 158 4.62 -8.48 8.46
N GLN A 159 5.75 -8.20 7.79
CA GLN A 159 6.67 -9.21 7.30
C GLN A 159 7.82 -9.39 8.30
N ASP A 160 7.91 -10.55 8.96
CA ASP A 160 9.06 -10.97 9.77
C ASP A 160 10.09 -11.79 8.98
N SER A 161 9.83 -11.99 7.70
CA SER A 161 10.75 -12.54 6.71
C SER A 161 10.42 -12.02 5.32
N PHE A 162 11.35 -12.09 4.39
CA PHE A 162 11.12 -11.66 3.01
C PHE A 162 9.94 -12.41 2.36
N GLY A 163 8.81 -11.74 2.18
CA GLY A 163 7.58 -12.32 1.61
C GLY A 163 6.80 -13.23 2.55
N GLY A 164 7.01 -13.15 3.87
CA GLY A 164 6.35 -14.03 4.82
C GLY A 164 6.62 -13.67 6.29
N GLY A 165 6.52 -14.71 7.17
CA GLY A 165 6.69 -14.52 8.60
C GLY A 165 5.47 -13.90 9.29
N PHE A 166 4.31 -13.90 8.63
CA PHE A 166 3.10 -13.22 9.10
C PHE A 166 2.55 -13.79 10.41
N ALA A 167 2.17 -12.91 11.31
CA ALA A 167 1.53 -13.26 12.57
C ALA A 167 0.03 -12.90 12.53
N THR A 168 -0.83 -13.85 12.92
CA THR A 168 -2.29 -13.66 12.94
C THR A 168 -2.69 -12.40 13.73
N LYS A 169 -2.01 -12.14 14.86
CA LYS A 169 -2.32 -11.00 15.73
C LYS A 169 -1.91 -9.63 15.17
N GLU A 170 -1.15 -9.61 14.08
CA GLU A 170 -0.69 -8.41 13.39
C GLU A 170 -1.36 -8.22 12.03
N SER A 171 -2.25 -9.16 11.69
CA SER A 171 -3.00 -9.10 10.44
C SER A 171 -4.06 -8.00 10.45
N PHE A 172 -4.22 -7.34 9.32
CA PHE A 172 -5.32 -6.42 9.08
C PHE A 172 -6.63 -7.19 8.84
N VAL A 173 -7.74 -6.66 9.34
CA VAL A 173 -9.11 -7.09 9.03
C VAL A 173 -9.93 -5.85 8.71
N GLY A 174 -10.60 -5.86 7.55
CA GLY A 174 -11.35 -4.70 7.07
C GLY A 174 -11.20 -4.50 5.58
N GLU A 175 -11.28 -3.26 5.14
CA GLU A 175 -11.20 -2.88 3.74
C GLU A 175 -10.04 -1.90 3.49
N MET A 176 -9.33 -2.05 2.37
CA MET A 176 -8.22 -1.19 1.97
C MET A 176 -8.33 -0.81 0.50
N LYS A 177 -8.02 0.46 0.19
CA LYS A 177 -8.01 1.00 -1.17
C LYS A 177 -7.09 2.20 -1.32
N ASP A 178 -7.03 2.73 -2.54
CA ASP A 178 -6.33 3.96 -2.89
C ASP A 178 -4.86 3.94 -2.44
N VAL A 179 -4.19 2.79 -2.67
CA VAL A 179 -2.79 2.57 -2.30
C VAL A 179 -1.88 3.17 -3.37
N TYR A 180 -1.04 4.09 -2.96
CA TYR A 180 -0.06 4.76 -3.80
C TYR A 180 1.31 4.82 -3.14
N MET A 181 2.38 4.75 -3.93
CA MET A 181 3.74 4.98 -3.46
C MET A 181 4.50 5.83 -4.47
N TRP A 182 5.26 6.81 -3.98
CA TRP A 182 6.21 7.61 -4.75
C TRP A 182 7.62 7.42 -4.20
N GLY A 183 8.64 7.38 -5.07
CA GLY A 183 10.05 7.34 -4.71
C GLY A 183 10.60 8.73 -4.34
N ARG A 184 9.76 9.61 -3.83
CA ARG A 184 10.08 10.97 -3.39
C ARG A 184 9.14 11.44 -2.29
N VAL A 185 9.54 12.48 -1.61
CA VAL A 185 8.65 13.19 -0.67
C VAL A 185 7.66 14.04 -1.46
N LEU A 186 6.37 13.86 -1.21
CA LEU A 186 5.33 14.75 -1.73
C LEU A 186 5.29 16.04 -0.91
N THR A 187 4.98 17.13 -1.60
CA THR A 187 4.67 18.41 -0.94
C THR A 187 3.31 18.33 -0.22
N ALA A 188 3.07 19.22 0.73
CA ALA A 188 1.76 19.29 1.42
C ALA A 188 0.59 19.50 0.44
N ASN A 189 0.81 20.26 -0.63
CA ASN A 189 -0.21 20.46 -1.69
C ASN A 189 -0.49 19.16 -2.44
N GLU A 190 0.55 18.38 -2.79
CA GLU A 190 0.38 17.08 -3.46
C GLU A 190 -0.33 16.08 -2.55
N VAL A 191 0.01 16.01 -1.25
CA VAL A 191 -0.73 15.17 -0.28
C VAL A 191 -2.20 15.58 -0.21
N ASN A 192 -2.50 16.87 -0.24
CA ASN A 192 -3.88 17.37 -0.28
C ASN A 192 -4.60 16.99 -1.59
N LEU A 193 -3.92 16.98 -2.73
CA LEU A 193 -4.47 16.47 -3.99
C LEU A 193 -4.83 14.98 -3.87
N VAL A 194 -3.92 14.14 -3.35
CA VAL A 194 -4.15 12.70 -3.13
C VAL A 194 -5.33 12.47 -2.20
N TRP A 195 -5.43 13.25 -1.12
CA TRP A 195 -6.57 13.15 -0.18
C TRP A 195 -7.91 13.46 -0.86
N ASN A 196 -7.92 14.39 -1.82
CA ASN A 196 -9.12 14.75 -2.61
C ASN A 196 -9.29 13.90 -3.88
N ASP A 197 -8.63 12.73 -3.97
CA ASP A 197 -8.69 11.82 -5.12
C ASP A 197 -8.19 12.43 -6.45
N ILE A 198 -7.39 13.49 -6.38
CA ILE A 198 -6.77 14.12 -7.53
C ILE A 198 -5.42 13.46 -7.79
N ARG A 199 -5.17 13.12 -9.06
CA ARG A 199 -3.97 12.40 -9.48
C ARG A 199 -2.70 13.23 -9.24
N VAL A 200 -1.69 12.56 -8.67
CA VAL A 200 -0.30 13.02 -8.62
C VAL A 200 0.55 12.02 -9.39
N ASP A 201 1.26 12.49 -10.42
CA ASP A 201 2.01 11.64 -11.34
C ASP A 201 3.31 11.08 -10.75
N ASN A 202 3.97 10.20 -11.52
CA ASN A 202 5.25 9.56 -11.22
C ASN A 202 5.23 8.70 -9.94
N CYS A 203 4.12 8.01 -9.68
CA CYS A 203 4.05 7.02 -8.62
C CYS A 203 4.72 5.69 -9.04
N LEU A 204 5.33 5.03 -8.08
CA LEU A 204 5.90 3.67 -8.20
C LEU A 204 4.82 2.60 -8.05
N ILE A 205 3.83 2.88 -7.22
CA ILE A 205 2.64 2.06 -7.04
C ILE A 205 1.44 2.97 -7.29
N ASN A 206 0.58 2.56 -8.21
CA ASN A 206 -0.62 3.29 -8.61
C ASN A 206 -1.85 2.40 -8.45
N TRP A 207 -2.79 2.81 -7.60
CA TRP A 207 -4.00 2.05 -7.33
C TRP A 207 -4.81 1.70 -8.58
N LYS A 208 -4.86 2.58 -9.57
CA LYS A 208 -5.72 2.41 -10.76
C LYS A 208 -5.29 1.27 -11.68
N ASP A 209 -3.98 1.06 -11.77
CA ASP A 209 -3.31 0.07 -12.61
C ASP A 209 -2.35 -0.80 -11.80
N LEU A 210 -2.78 -1.17 -10.60
CA LEU A 210 -1.99 -1.93 -9.64
C LEU A 210 -1.65 -3.32 -10.19
N ASP A 211 -0.35 -3.67 -10.19
CA ASP A 211 0.10 -5.04 -10.40
C ASP A 211 0.21 -5.74 -9.03
N TYR A 212 -0.65 -6.72 -8.81
CA TYR A 212 -0.79 -7.37 -7.52
C TYR A 212 -1.11 -8.86 -7.61
N GLU A 213 -0.88 -9.58 -6.53
CA GLU A 213 -1.29 -10.96 -6.28
C GLU A 213 -1.94 -11.05 -4.90
N THR A 214 -3.13 -11.62 -4.82
CA THR A 214 -3.77 -11.93 -3.53
C THR A 214 -3.39 -13.32 -3.06
N ARG A 215 -3.13 -13.47 -1.77
CA ARG A 215 -2.91 -14.77 -1.12
C ARG A 215 -3.84 -14.92 0.08
N GLY A 216 -4.19 -16.17 0.40
CA GLY A 216 -5.13 -16.47 1.47
C GLY A 216 -6.53 -15.94 1.16
N TYR A 217 -7.26 -15.54 2.20
CA TYR A 217 -8.62 -15.05 2.05
C TYR A 217 -8.65 -13.52 1.95
N VAL A 218 -8.34 -13.02 0.76
CA VAL A 218 -8.52 -11.62 0.37
C VAL A 218 -9.42 -11.57 -0.86
N VAL A 219 -10.41 -10.68 -0.87
CA VAL A 219 -11.39 -10.56 -1.95
C VAL A 219 -11.42 -9.13 -2.49
N LEU A 220 -11.35 -8.98 -3.80
CA LEU A 220 -11.56 -7.68 -4.45
C LEU A 220 -13.06 -7.48 -4.68
N GLN A 221 -13.62 -6.40 -4.14
CA GLN A 221 -15.05 -6.09 -4.20
C GLN A 221 -15.29 -4.63 -4.62
N PRO A 222 -16.46 -4.29 -5.17
CA PRO A 222 -16.88 -2.91 -5.28
C PRO A 222 -16.95 -2.24 -3.92
N SER A 223 -16.54 -0.97 -3.83
CA SER A 223 -16.68 -0.19 -2.60
C SER A 223 -18.16 -0.01 -2.24
N LEU A 224 -18.50 -0.24 -0.97
CA LEU A 224 -19.87 0.01 -0.45
C LEU A 224 -20.16 1.51 -0.28
N PHE A 225 -19.12 2.35 -0.29
CA PHE A 225 -19.26 3.79 -0.19
C PHE A 225 -19.14 4.40 -1.59
N PRO A 226 -20.26 4.90 -2.17
CA PRO A 226 -20.16 5.64 -3.43
C PRO A 226 -19.29 6.88 -3.22
N ARG A 227 -18.48 7.22 -4.22
CA ARG A 227 -17.81 8.53 -4.25
C ARG A 227 -18.89 9.57 -4.53
N TYR A 228 -19.01 10.56 -3.69
CA TYR A 228 -19.78 11.77 -3.95
C TYR A 228 -18.92 12.77 -4.69
#